data_92df3762685e1593186f655912c9105c
#
_entry.id   92df3762685e1593186f655912c9105c
#
_cell.length_a   1.000
_cell.length_b   1.000
_cell.length_c   1.000
_cell.angle_alpha   90.00
_cell.angle_beta   90.00
_cell.angle_gamma   90.00
#
_symmetry.space_group_name_H-M   'P 1'
#
loop_
_entity.id
_entity.type
_entity.pdbx_description
1 polymer ?
#
loop_
_entity_poly.entity_id
_entity_poly.type
_entity_poly.pdbx_seq_one_letter_code
_entity_poly.pdbx_strand_id
1 'polypeptide(L)'
;MFKRALALFAAGLMAACSTWGWAQVKEIPWGTSAVGSSGHKALIVLAELLNREMPKYRITVQPTPGAIVSVKGYATGQFEGYYGADIAFYELANDTNRFKGFKASMKRQPVQSFWVFTVEVGSAIHARDQGKLKNWRDLSGKAVFTGPLPWDVRAHLERAYGALGVKHQYRQVDLSAAGSLLQGGGIDSFIVYTNAEATTAPWITEASLAADWAALNPSADEVAALKKAGFAVTEVKPDVFKRDVHTDKVILLPFYYGFHVGLEVPEDDVYRMLTLIEKNVAALTQADAGFAQIAKDMPGFQRKGVASSVDFVPIHPGLAKYMREKGVWDAKWDARVAKK
;
A
#
# COMPACT_ATOMS: atom_id res chain seq x y z
N MET A 1 -54.18 -22.04 54.99
CA MET A 1 -53.02 -22.71 54.39
C MET A 1 -52.91 -22.43 52.87
N PHE A 2 -53.27 -21.25 52.40
CA PHE A 2 -53.28 -20.95 50.92
C PHE A 2 -52.44 -19.72 50.51
N LYS A 3 -51.57 -19.20 51.40
CA LYS A 3 -50.75 -17.99 51.08
C LYS A 3 -49.24 -18.25 50.96
N ARG A 4 -48.76 -19.51 51.04
CA ARG A 4 -47.33 -19.85 50.90
C ARG A 4 -46.92 -20.58 49.62
N ALA A 5 -47.89 -20.91 48.73
CA ALA A 5 -47.60 -21.61 47.50
C ALA A 5 -47.39 -20.68 46.26
N LEU A 6 -47.68 -19.37 46.38
CA LEU A 6 -47.57 -18.43 45.26
C LEU A 6 -46.22 -17.71 45.20
N ALA A 7 -45.39 -17.81 46.22
CA ALA A 7 -44.09 -17.12 46.29
C ALA A 7 -42.90 -17.93 45.69
N LEU A 8 -43.09 -19.21 45.41
CA LEU A 8 -42.04 -20.09 44.87
C LEU A 8 -42.13 -20.23 43.31
N PHE A 9 -43.22 -19.79 42.68
CA PHE A 9 -43.33 -19.82 41.22
C PHE A 9 -42.80 -18.54 40.52
N ALA A 10 -42.66 -17.42 41.24
CA ALA A 10 -42.16 -16.17 40.70
C ALA A 10 -40.62 -16.10 40.70
N ALA A 11 -39.92 -16.94 41.48
CA ALA A 11 -38.47 -16.98 41.53
C ALA A 11 -37.82 -17.84 40.43
N GLY A 12 -38.62 -18.71 39.76
CA GLY A 12 -38.13 -19.61 38.70
C GLY A 12 -38.13 -19.01 37.28
N LEU A 13 -38.81 -17.89 37.06
CA LEU A 13 -38.90 -17.27 35.72
C LEU A 13 -37.91 -16.15 35.47
N MET A 14 -37.14 -15.70 36.45
CA MET A 14 -36.09 -14.66 36.29
C MET A 14 -34.69 -15.21 36.04
N ALA A 15 -34.47 -16.50 36.03
CA ALA A 15 -33.17 -17.12 35.77
C ALA A 15 -32.94 -17.54 34.31
N ALA A 16 -33.93 -17.32 33.41
CA ALA A 16 -33.81 -17.64 32.01
C ALA A 16 -33.68 -16.38 31.09
N CYS A 17 -33.23 -15.24 31.62
CA CYS A 17 -32.63 -14.20 30.79
C CYS A 17 -31.27 -14.71 30.36
N SER A 18 -31.30 -15.61 29.38
CA SER A 18 -30.13 -15.96 28.57
C SER A 18 -29.39 -14.70 28.26
N THR A 19 -28.18 -14.58 28.78
CA THR A 19 -27.16 -13.69 28.28
C THR A 19 -26.92 -14.05 26.81
N TRP A 20 -27.74 -13.51 25.92
CA TRP A 20 -27.35 -13.36 24.56
C TRP A 20 -26.17 -12.39 24.63
N GLY A 21 -24.99 -12.97 24.82
CA GLY A 21 -23.74 -12.22 24.71
C GLY A 21 -23.72 -11.66 23.31
N TRP A 22 -24.04 -10.40 23.19
CA TRP A 22 -23.74 -9.66 21.96
C TRP A 22 -22.25 -9.82 21.76
N ALA A 23 -21.86 -10.60 20.74
CA ALA A 23 -20.46 -10.73 20.40
C ALA A 23 -19.95 -9.30 20.19
N GLN A 24 -19.07 -8.86 21.10
CA GLN A 24 -18.54 -7.50 21.06
C GLN A 24 -17.86 -7.29 19.71
N VAL A 25 -18.38 -6.36 18.91
CA VAL A 25 -17.78 -5.99 17.63
C VAL A 25 -16.39 -5.45 17.89
N LYS A 26 -15.39 -6.06 17.30
CA LYS A 26 -14.00 -5.62 17.43
C LYS A 26 -13.72 -4.48 16.48
N GLU A 27 -13.39 -3.31 17.00
CA GLU A 27 -12.96 -2.17 16.20
C GLU A 27 -11.57 -2.42 15.62
N ILE A 28 -11.40 -2.11 14.32
CA ILE A 28 -10.12 -2.14 13.63
C ILE A 28 -9.88 -0.76 13.01
N PRO A 29 -9.32 0.21 13.76
CA PRO A 29 -8.81 1.43 13.18
C PRO A 29 -7.62 1.07 12.27
N TRP A 30 -7.80 1.24 10.95
CA TRP A 30 -6.82 0.85 9.96
C TRP A 30 -6.16 2.09 9.36
N GLY A 31 -4.90 2.32 9.76
CA GLY A 31 -4.09 3.40 9.23
C GLY A 31 -3.80 3.21 7.74
N THR A 32 -3.88 4.29 6.97
CA THR A 32 -3.59 4.27 5.53
C THR A 32 -2.66 5.43 5.14
N SER A 33 -2.82 5.99 3.97
CA SER A 33 -2.08 7.13 3.44
C SER A 33 -2.97 8.37 3.40
N ALA A 34 -2.49 9.47 2.82
CA ALA A 34 -3.23 10.73 2.75
C ALA A 34 -4.53 10.59 1.93
N VAL A 35 -5.52 11.38 2.27
CA VAL A 35 -6.75 11.52 1.46
C VAL A 35 -6.36 11.89 0.03
N GLY A 36 -7.00 11.29 -0.97
CA GLY A 36 -6.66 11.46 -2.38
C GLY A 36 -5.52 10.56 -2.88
N SER A 37 -4.86 9.79 -1.99
CA SER A 37 -3.92 8.75 -2.41
C SER A 37 -4.66 7.47 -2.85
N SER A 38 -4.00 6.68 -3.69
CA SER A 38 -4.54 5.38 -4.14
C SER A 38 -4.77 4.40 -2.98
N GLY A 39 -3.84 4.35 -2.01
CA GLY A 39 -3.97 3.48 -0.83
C GLY A 39 -5.17 3.83 0.04
N HIS A 40 -5.47 5.13 0.21
CA HIS A 40 -6.65 5.56 0.96
C HIS A 40 -7.94 5.12 0.27
N LYS A 41 -8.04 5.38 -1.04
CA LYS A 41 -9.20 4.97 -1.85
C LYS A 41 -9.41 3.46 -1.83
N ALA A 42 -8.36 2.68 -2.09
CA ALA A 42 -8.44 1.22 -2.13
C ALA A 42 -8.84 0.62 -0.77
N LEU A 43 -8.36 1.17 0.35
CA LEU A 43 -8.75 0.69 1.68
C LEU A 43 -10.22 0.97 1.99
N ILE A 44 -10.80 2.09 1.53
CA ILE A 44 -12.24 2.35 1.68
C ILE A 44 -13.05 1.23 1.02
N VAL A 45 -12.74 0.90 -0.24
CA VAL A 45 -13.42 -0.17 -1.00
C VAL A 45 -13.26 -1.53 -0.31
N LEU A 46 -12.05 -1.84 0.18
CA LEU A 46 -11.78 -3.07 0.91
C LEU A 46 -12.55 -3.15 2.25
N ALA A 47 -12.57 -2.04 3.01
CA ALA A 47 -13.25 -1.97 4.29
C ALA A 47 -14.77 -2.15 4.16
N GLU A 48 -15.38 -1.61 3.12
CA GLU A 48 -16.81 -1.82 2.83
C GLU A 48 -17.14 -3.31 2.63
N LEU A 49 -16.32 -4.03 1.85
CA LEU A 49 -16.46 -5.47 1.67
C LEU A 49 -16.33 -6.22 3.01
N LEU A 50 -15.24 -5.99 3.73
CA LEU A 50 -14.93 -6.74 4.95
C LEU A 50 -15.92 -6.44 6.09
N ASN A 51 -16.38 -5.20 6.23
CA ASN A 51 -17.41 -4.83 7.22
C ASN A 51 -18.74 -5.52 6.93
N ARG A 52 -19.13 -5.69 5.67
CA ARG A 52 -20.34 -6.39 5.26
C ARG A 52 -20.24 -7.90 5.50
N GLU A 53 -19.13 -8.51 5.13
CA GLU A 53 -18.96 -9.98 5.11
C GLU A 53 -18.45 -10.56 6.45
N MET A 54 -17.89 -9.69 7.33
CA MET A 54 -17.35 -10.08 8.63
C MET A 54 -17.89 -9.17 9.76
N PRO A 55 -19.16 -9.24 10.12
CA PRO A 55 -19.83 -8.29 11.03
C PRO A 55 -19.30 -8.28 12.46
N LYS A 56 -18.43 -9.24 12.84
CA LYS A 56 -17.70 -9.23 14.11
C LYS A 56 -16.59 -8.18 14.16
N TYR A 57 -16.22 -7.60 13.01
CA TYR A 57 -15.26 -6.51 12.89
C TYR A 57 -15.94 -5.23 12.41
N ARG A 58 -15.43 -4.10 12.88
CA ARG A 58 -15.72 -2.77 12.35
C ARG A 58 -14.41 -2.12 11.95
N ILE A 59 -14.13 -2.13 10.64
CA ILE A 59 -12.95 -1.50 10.07
C ILE A 59 -13.27 -0.03 9.81
N THR A 60 -12.47 0.86 10.39
CA THR A 60 -12.54 2.31 10.16
C THR A 60 -11.24 2.76 9.48
N VAL A 61 -11.36 3.43 8.34
CA VAL A 61 -10.22 3.91 7.57
C VAL A 61 -9.69 5.20 8.18
N GLN A 62 -8.43 5.18 8.60
CA GLN A 62 -7.76 6.30 9.26
C GLN A 62 -6.71 6.91 8.32
N PRO A 63 -6.97 8.08 7.72
CA PRO A 63 -5.97 8.73 6.86
C PRO A 63 -4.78 9.19 7.69
N THR A 64 -3.57 9.05 7.13
CA THR A 64 -2.32 9.54 7.70
C THR A 64 -1.54 10.34 6.66
N PRO A 65 -0.54 11.13 7.04
CA PRO A 65 0.28 11.86 6.07
C PRO A 65 1.01 10.98 5.04
N GLY A 66 1.11 9.67 5.28
CA GLY A 66 1.74 8.71 4.37
C GLY A 66 1.78 7.31 4.97
N ALA A 67 1.93 6.28 4.13
CA ALA A 67 1.89 4.88 4.54
C ALA A 67 2.89 4.54 5.67
N ILE A 68 4.08 5.12 5.67
CA ILE A 68 5.05 4.96 6.76
C ILE A 68 4.47 5.32 8.14
N VAL A 69 3.60 6.35 8.20
CA VAL A 69 2.98 6.79 9.47
C VAL A 69 1.98 5.73 9.94
N SER A 70 1.29 5.05 9.01
CA SER A 70 0.40 3.95 9.38
C SER A 70 1.18 2.73 9.90
N VAL A 71 2.33 2.37 9.30
CA VAL A 71 3.21 1.30 9.80
C VAL A 71 3.72 1.64 11.21
N LYS A 72 4.20 2.87 11.43
CA LYS A 72 4.65 3.34 12.75
C LYS A 72 3.52 3.35 13.77
N GLY A 73 2.33 3.82 13.37
CA GLY A 73 1.14 3.85 14.23
C GLY A 73 0.71 2.45 14.66
N TYR A 74 0.72 1.46 13.75
CA TYR A 74 0.49 0.07 14.12
C TYR A 74 1.57 -0.43 15.11
N ALA A 75 2.83 -0.23 14.79
CA ALA A 75 3.94 -0.71 15.62
C ALA A 75 3.94 -0.10 17.03
N THR A 76 3.41 1.11 17.22
CA THR A 76 3.28 1.78 18.52
C THR A 76 1.92 1.53 19.22
N GLY A 77 0.98 0.83 18.53
CA GLY A 77 -0.34 0.49 19.10
C GLY A 77 -1.43 1.54 18.87
N GLN A 78 -1.22 2.48 17.95
CA GLN A 78 -2.23 3.49 17.58
C GLN A 78 -3.30 2.91 16.65
N PHE A 79 -2.91 2.00 15.74
CA PHE A 79 -3.79 1.35 14.76
C PHE A 79 -3.79 -0.16 14.96
N GLU A 80 -4.88 -0.83 14.57
CA GLU A 80 -4.99 -2.30 14.55
C GLU A 80 -4.68 -2.90 13.17
N GLY A 81 -4.75 -2.09 12.12
CA GLY A 81 -4.31 -2.43 10.76
C GLY A 81 -3.48 -1.30 10.18
N TYR A 82 -2.69 -1.60 9.15
CA TYR A 82 -1.82 -0.62 8.52
C TYR A 82 -1.64 -0.88 7.02
N TYR A 83 -1.33 0.17 6.29
CA TYR A 83 -0.93 0.18 4.90
C TYR A 83 0.58 0.31 4.82
N GLY A 84 1.26 -0.67 4.25
CA GLY A 84 2.72 -0.73 4.24
C GLY A 84 3.29 -1.26 2.93
N ALA A 85 4.51 -0.81 2.61
CA ALA A 85 5.25 -1.21 1.43
C ALA A 85 6.49 -2.04 1.80
N ASP A 86 6.98 -2.83 0.85
CA ASP A 86 8.21 -3.62 0.99
C ASP A 86 9.43 -2.74 1.32
N ILE A 87 9.55 -1.55 0.72
CA ILE A 87 10.60 -0.59 1.07
C ILE A 87 10.53 -0.13 2.52
N ALA A 88 9.32 0.07 3.08
CA ALA A 88 9.16 0.43 4.49
C ALA A 88 9.59 -0.71 5.41
N PHE A 89 9.31 -1.95 5.05
CA PHE A 89 9.75 -3.13 5.80
C PHE A 89 11.27 -3.32 5.76
N TYR A 90 11.89 -3.07 4.60
CA TYR A 90 13.35 -3.03 4.49
C TYR A 90 13.97 -1.99 5.42
N GLU A 91 13.47 -0.74 5.40
CA GLU A 91 13.98 0.34 6.24
C GLU A 91 13.78 0.05 7.73
N LEU A 92 12.63 -0.51 8.11
CA LEU A 92 12.33 -0.92 9.49
C LEU A 92 13.30 -2.01 9.96
N ALA A 93 13.48 -3.08 9.16
CA ALA A 93 14.34 -4.20 9.53
C ALA A 93 15.81 -3.80 9.70
N ASN A 94 16.28 -2.85 8.91
CA ASN A 94 17.66 -2.38 8.93
C ASN A 94 17.88 -1.14 9.82
N ASP A 95 16.83 -0.61 10.47
CA ASP A 95 16.89 0.60 11.30
C ASP A 95 17.48 1.81 10.55
N THR A 96 17.07 2.00 9.30
CA THR A 96 17.64 2.99 8.39
C THR A 96 16.63 4.05 7.95
N ASN A 97 17.12 5.12 7.35
CA ASN A 97 16.31 6.17 6.73
C ASN A 97 15.16 6.66 7.64
N ARG A 98 13.91 6.51 7.17
CA ARG A 98 12.71 6.97 7.86
C ARG A 98 12.38 6.20 9.14
N PHE A 99 13.01 5.03 9.37
CA PHE A 99 12.86 4.21 10.58
C PHE A 99 14.09 4.25 11.51
N LYS A 100 15.10 5.07 11.22
CA LYS A 100 16.29 5.16 12.07
C LYS A 100 15.94 5.49 13.52
N GLY A 101 16.32 4.62 14.46
CA GLY A 101 16.04 4.72 15.89
C GLY A 101 14.61 4.38 16.31
N PHE A 102 13.74 4.02 15.35
CA PHE A 102 12.32 3.78 15.64
C PHE A 102 12.06 2.47 16.41
N LYS A 103 12.91 1.45 16.24
CA LYS A 103 12.71 0.12 16.87
C LYS A 103 12.51 0.19 18.37
N ALA A 104 13.18 1.13 19.05
CA ALA A 104 13.07 1.30 20.51
C ALA A 104 11.65 1.70 20.98
N SER A 105 10.83 2.27 20.10
CA SER A 105 9.45 2.69 20.39
C SER A 105 8.38 1.65 20.04
N MET A 106 8.77 0.54 19.43
CA MET A 106 7.83 -0.49 18.99
C MET A 106 7.26 -1.27 20.17
N LYS A 107 5.96 -1.47 20.15
CA LYS A 107 5.19 -2.34 21.06
C LYS A 107 4.71 -3.61 20.35
N ARG A 108 4.62 -3.58 19.02
CA ARG A 108 4.16 -4.69 18.17
C ARG A 108 5.10 -4.84 16.97
N GLN A 109 5.32 -6.08 16.56
CA GLN A 109 6.06 -6.37 15.34
C GLN A 109 5.10 -6.32 14.15
N PRO A 110 5.33 -5.48 13.15
CA PRO A 110 4.62 -5.57 11.87
C PRO A 110 4.78 -6.95 11.23
N VAL A 111 3.70 -7.47 10.65
CA VAL A 111 3.68 -8.75 9.92
C VAL A 111 2.96 -8.56 8.59
N GLN A 112 3.39 -9.26 7.56
CA GLN A 112 2.72 -9.22 6.26
C GLN A 112 1.51 -10.16 6.26
N SER A 113 0.32 -9.64 5.93
CA SER A 113 -0.94 -10.41 5.94
C SER A 113 -1.74 -10.34 4.65
N PHE A 114 -1.59 -9.30 3.83
CA PHE A 114 -2.23 -9.17 2.53
C PHE A 114 -1.51 -8.16 1.63
N TRP A 115 -1.09 -8.61 0.46
CA TRP A 115 -0.52 -7.78 -0.59
C TRP A 115 -1.57 -7.48 -1.66
N VAL A 116 -1.70 -6.21 -2.05
CA VAL A 116 -2.83 -5.76 -2.87
C VAL A 116 -2.44 -5.34 -4.29
N PHE A 117 -1.38 -4.56 -4.44
CA PHE A 117 -0.91 -4.06 -5.73
C PHE A 117 0.56 -3.66 -5.68
N THR A 118 1.16 -3.50 -6.85
CA THR A 118 2.39 -2.73 -6.99
C THR A 118 2.08 -1.26 -7.22
N VAL A 119 3.02 -0.40 -6.82
CA VAL A 119 3.07 0.99 -7.26
C VAL A 119 4.30 1.13 -8.13
N GLU A 120 4.12 1.65 -9.33
CA GLU A 120 5.16 1.79 -10.33
C GLU A 120 5.52 3.27 -10.46
N VAL A 121 6.74 3.67 -10.08
CA VAL A 121 7.17 5.07 -10.05
C VAL A 121 8.08 5.43 -11.21
N GLY A 122 7.95 6.67 -11.66
CA GLY A 122 8.77 7.27 -12.70
C GLY A 122 8.78 8.79 -12.60
N SER A 123 9.20 9.44 -13.66
CA SER A 123 9.35 10.88 -13.71
C SER A 123 8.64 11.47 -14.92
N ALA A 124 8.14 12.67 -14.77
CA ALA A 124 7.61 13.48 -15.85
C ALA A 124 8.29 14.84 -15.90
N ILE A 125 8.38 15.39 -17.08
CA ILE A 125 8.91 16.72 -17.38
C ILE A 125 7.86 17.50 -18.16
N HIS A 126 8.02 18.81 -18.31
CA HIS A 126 7.19 19.56 -19.25
C HIS A 126 7.48 19.09 -20.69
N ALA A 127 6.46 18.89 -21.52
CA ALA A 127 6.61 18.38 -22.91
C ALA A 127 7.57 19.23 -23.76
N ARG A 128 7.61 20.57 -23.55
CA ARG A 128 8.54 21.47 -24.25
C ARG A 128 10.02 21.18 -23.98
N ASP A 129 10.33 20.45 -22.89
CA ASP A 129 11.72 20.19 -22.48
C ASP A 129 12.25 18.81 -22.92
N GLN A 130 11.47 18.00 -23.66
CA GLN A 130 11.88 16.68 -24.18
C GLN A 130 13.15 16.74 -25.06
N GLY A 131 13.39 17.87 -25.73
CA GLY A 131 14.62 18.08 -26.50
C GLY A 131 15.89 18.23 -25.64
N LYS A 132 15.73 18.65 -24.38
CA LYS A 132 16.83 18.96 -23.42
C LYS A 132 17.01 17.87 -22.38
N LEU A 133 15.91 17.30 -21.88
CA LEU A 133 15.88 16.26 -20.85
C LEU A 133 15.45 14.95 -21.52
N LYS A 134 16.38 14.03 -21.70
CA LYS A 134 16.19 12.79 -22.48
C LYS A 134 16.13 11.53 -21.61
N ASN A 135 16.67 11.60 -20.39
CA ASN A 135 16.76 10.49 -19.47
C ASN A 135 16.87 11.01 -18.02
N TRP A 136 16.89 10.12 -17.05
CA TRP A 136 16.89 10.49 -15.63
C TRP A 136 18.17 11.21 -15.18
N ARG A 137 19.34 10.89 -15.75
CA ARG A 137 20.59 11.58 -15.38
C ARG A 137 20.58 13.06 -15.75
N ASP A 138 19.80 13.46 -16.74
CA ASP A 138 19.63 14.86 -17.13
C ASP A 138 18.90 15.70 -16.05
N LEU A 139 18.29 15.04 -15.05
CA LEU A 139 17.70 15.71 -13.88
C LEU A 139 18.75 16.17 -12.85
N SER A 140 20.05 15.86 -13.04
CA SER A 140 21.10 16.37 -12.13
C SER A 140 21.15 17.90 -12.16
N GLY A 141 21.11 18.51 -10.97
CA GLY A 141 21.03 19.96 -10.79
C GLY A 141 19.64 20.58 -11.02
N LYS A 142 18.63 19.81 -11.43
CA LYS A 142 17.27 20.26 -11.69
C LYS A 142 16.41 20.32 -10.43
N ALA A 143 15.42 21.19 -10.44
CA ALA A 143 14.40 21.29 -9.39
C ALA A 143 13.36 20.17 -9.57
N VAL A 144 13.35 19.16 -8.70
CA VAL A 144 12.52 17.97 -8.85
C VAL A 144 11.63 17.75 -7.63
N PHE A 145 10.34 17.51 -7.89
CA PHE A 145 9.41 17.00 -6.88
C PHE A 145 9.30 15.48 -7.01
N THR A 146 10.00 14.75 -6.16
CA THR A 146 9.99 13.28 -6.13
C THR A 146 8.86 12.71 -5.27
N GLY A 147 7.91 13.55 -4.84
CA GLY A 147 6.79 13.23 -3.96
C GLY A 147 6.97 13.77 -2.54
N PRO A 148 5.91 13.77 -1.70
CA PRO A 148 5.96 14.25 -0.32
C PRO A 148 6.97 13.49 0.53
N LEU A 149 7.61 14.19 1.48
CA LEU A 149 8.67 13.64 2.34
C LEU A 149 8.36 12.28 2.99
N PRO A 150 7.15 12.00 3.56
CA PRO A 150 6.91 10.72 4.22
C PRO A 150 6.53 9.58 3.27
N TRP A 151 6.39 9.85 1.95
CA TRP A 151 5.84 8.87 1.03
C TRP A 151 6.88 7.84 0.55
N ASP A 152 6.43 6.58 0.43
CA ASP A 152 7.26 5.48 -0.08
C ASP A 152 7.62 5.65 -1.56
N VAL A 153 6.70 6.19 -2.38
CA VAL A 153 6.97 6.50 -3.79
C VAL A 153 8.17 7.45 -3.94
N ARG A 154 8.26 8.47 -3.06
CA ARG A 154 9.43 9.34 -3.00
C ARG A 154 10.68 8.55 -2.63
N ALA A 155 10.63 7.80 -1.54
CA ALA A 155 11.78 7.03 -1.07
C ALA A 155 12.29 6.04 -2.13
N HIS A 156 11.39 5.43 -2.90
CA HIS A 156 11.76 4.50 -3.97
C HIS A 156 12.43 5.21 -5.15
N LEU A 157 11.86 6.33 -5.61
CA LEU A 157 12.42 7.12 -6.71
C LEU A 157 13.76 7.76 -6.32
N GLU A 158 13.90 8.31 -5.10
CA GLU A 158 15.16 8.87 -4.57
C GLU A 158 16.28 7.81 -4.51
N ARG A 159 15.92 6.58 -4.11
CA ARG A 159 16.86 5.46 -4.09
C ARG A 159 17.31 5.09 -5.51
N ALA A 160 16.41 5.13 -6.48
CA ALA A 160 16.73 4.88 -7.87
C ALA A 160 17.65 5.98 -8.44
N TYR A 161 17.34 7.24 -8.17
CA TYR A 161 18.20 8.36 -8.56
C TYR A 161 19.59 8.25 -7.93
N GLY A 162 19.67 7.89 -6.64
CA GLY A 162 20.92 7.63 -5.97
C GLY A 162 21.77 6.53 -6.63
N ALA A 163 21.13 5.43 -7.06
CA ALA A 163 21.78 4.34 -7.78
C ALA A 163 22.33 4.79 -9.16
N LEU A 164 21.70 5.77 -9.79
CA LEU A 164 22.14 6.36 -11.07
C LEU A 164 23.13 7.51 -10.89
N GLY A 165 23.40 7.97 -9.65
CA GLY A 165 24.22 9.14 -9.36
C GLY A 165 23.56 10.48 -9.68
N VAL A 166 22.25 10.52 -9.83
CA VAL A 166 21.46 11.76 -10.06
C VAL A 166 21.47 12.61 -8.80
N LYS A 167 21.93 13.84 -8.90
CA LYS A 167 21.98 14.83 -7.81
C LYS A 167 21.06 16.00 -8.13
N HIS A 168 19.76 15.80 -7.97
CA HIS A 168 18.74 16.83 -8.20
C HIS A 168 18.56 17.73 -6.96
N GLN A 169 17.85 18.83 -7.14
CA GLN A 169 17.42 19.72 -6.05
C GLN A 169 15.98 19.34 -5.68
N TYR A 170 15.79 18.67 -4.55
CA TYR A 170 14.45 18.33 -4.09
C TYR A 170 13.62 19.59 -3.82
N ARG A 171 12.39 19.61 -4.33
CA ARG A 171 11.38 20.65 -4.04
C ARG A 171 10.16 20.00 -3.42
N GLN A 172 9.84 20.39 -2.19
CA GLN A 172 8.56 20.04 -1.57
C GLN A 172 7.49 20.96 -2.15
N VAL A 173 6.44 20.36 -2.71
CA VAL A 173 5.28 21.11 -3.24
C VAL A 173 3.99 20.45 -2.75
N ASP A 174 2.92 21.22 -2.71
CA ASP A 174 1.58 20.69 -2.50
C ASP A 174 1.13 19.91 -3.74
N LEU A 175 0.46 18.78 -3.55
CA LEU A 175 0.06 17.90 -4.68
C LEU A 175 -0.80 18.65 -5.70
N SER A 176 -1.72 19.50 -5.25
CA SER A 176 -2.59 20.33 -6.10
C SER A 176 -1.84 21.38 -6.92
N ALA A 177 -0.64 21.77 -6.47
CA ALA A 177 0.18 22.78 -7.17
C ALA A 177 1.22 22.15 -8.13
N ALA A 178 1.44 20.85 -8.10
CA ALA A 178 2.51 20.19 -8.84
C ALA A 178 2.43 20.46 -10.36
N GLY A 179 1.24 20.34 -10.97
CA GLY A 179 1.04 20.62 -12.38
C GLY A 179 1.32 22.07 -12.74
N SER A 180 0.75 23.03 -11.99
CA SER A 180 0.95 24.46 -12.25
C SER A 180 2.41 24.90 -12.08
N LEU A 181 3.13 24.32 -11.11
CA LEU A 181 4.55 24.57 -10.92
C LEU A 181 5.40 24.01 -12.07
N LEU A 182 5.07 22.83 -12.59
CA LEU A 182 5.73 22.31 -13.80
C LEU A 182 5.44 23.21 -15.01
N GLN A 183 4.19 23.60 -15.21
CA GLN A 183 3.77 24.46 -16.34
C GLN A 183 4.49 25.81 -16.29
N GLY A 184 4.63 26.39 -15.10
CA GLY A 184 5.27 27.69 -14.87
C GLY A 184 6.79 27.65 -14.73
N GLY A 185 7.42 26.46 -14.74
CA GLY A 185 8.88 26.31 -14.57
C GLY A 185 9.37 26.46 -13.14
N GLY A 186 8.49 26.38 -12.13
CA GLY A 186 8.87 26.36 -10.71
C GLY A 186 9.52 25.04 -10.27
N ILE A 187 9.26 23.97 -11.03
CA ILE A 187 9.96 22.69 -10.99
C ILE A 187 10.26 22.22 -12.41
N ASP A 188 11.34 21.48 -12.59
CA ASP A 188 11.74 20.90 -13.89
C ASP A 188 11.10 19.51 -14.10
N SER A 189 10.79 18.80 -13.02
CA SER A 189 10.23 17.45 -13.06
C SER A 189 9.38 17.17 -11.83
N PHE A 190 8.40 16.29 -11.98
CA PHE A 190 7.67 15.72 -10.84
C PHE A 190 7.52 14.20 -11.00
N ILE A 191 7.31 13.52 -9.87
CA ILE A 191 7.04 12.10 -9.84
C ILE A 191 5.69 11.79 -10.52
N VAL A 192 5.69 10.75 -11.36
CA VAL A 192 4.46 10.08 -11.80
C VAL A 192 4.48 8.64 -11.34
N TYR A 193 3.31 8.07 -11.10
CA TYR A 193 3.20 6.67 -10.76
C TYR A 193 1.84 6.08 -11.11
N THR A 194 1.85 4.77 -11.29
CA THR A 194 0.65 3.96 -11.47
C THR A 194 0.43 3.04 -10.27
N ASN A 195 -0.76 2.47 -10.18
CA ASN A 195 -1.11 1.43 -9.24
C ASN A 195 -1.64 0.24 -10.03
N ALA A 196 -1.09 -0.93 -9.75
CA ALA A 196 -1.44 -2.17 -10.45
C ALA A 196 -1.24 -2.10 -11.97
N GLU A 197 -0.37 -1.19 -12.46
CA GLU A 197 -0.19 -0.89 -13.90
C GLU A 197 -1.51 -0.49 -14.61
N ALA A 198 -2.56 -0.16 -13.87
CA ALA A 198 -3.93 0.00 -14.38
C ALA A 198 -4.55 1.38 -14.13
N THR A 199 -4.08 2.11 -13.14
CA THR A 199 -4.64 3.42 -12.77
C THR A 199 -3.58 4.34 -12.18
N THR A 200 -3.86 5.63 -12.10
CA THR A 200 -2.98 6.63 -11.47
C THR A 200 -3.64 7.24 -10.24
N ALA A 201 -2.87 7.92 -9.40
CA ALA A 201 -3.43 8.65 -8.27
C ALA A 201 -4.27 9.86 -8.73
N PRO A 202 -5.35 10.21 -8.01
CA PRO A 202 -6.20 11.35 -8.35
C PRO A 202 -5.42 12.65 -8.59
N TRP A 203 -4.45 12.98 -7.74
CA TRP A 203 -3.66 14.21 -7.86
C TRP A 203 -2.81 14.26 -9.15
N ILE A 204 -2.36 13.10 -9.69
CA ILE A 204 -1.63 13.05 -10.97
C ILE A 204 -2.59 13.38 -12.12
N THR A 205 -3.84 12.93 -12.03
CA THR A 205 -4.88 13.30 -12.99
C THR A 205 -5.15 14.81 -12.94
N GLU A 206 -5.24 15.39 -11.75
CA GLU A 206 -5.39 16.86 -11.57
C GLU A 206 -4.18 17.63 -12.11
N ALA A 207 -2.95 17.20 -11.81
CA ALA A 207 -1.74 17.79 -12.37
C ALA A 207 -1.71 17.72 -13.91
N SER A 208 -2.30 16.67 -14.48
CA SER A 208 -2.41 16.47 -15.93
C SER A 208 -3.36 17.48 -16.62
N LEU A 209 -4.28 18.08 -15.87
CA LEU A 209 -5.14 19.17 -16.38
C LEU A 209 -4.42 20.53 -16.37
N ALA A 210 -3.43 20.68 -15.50
CA ALA A 210 -2.73 21.95 -15.28
C ALA A 210 -1.44 22.09 -16.10
N ALA A 211 -0.86 20.98 -16.57
CA ALA A 211 0.40 21.00 -17.34
C ALA A 211 0.38 20.02 -18.50
N ASP A 212 1.00 20.43 -19.62
CA ASP A 212 1.37 19.51 -20.70
C ASP A 212 2.71 18.86 -20.34
N TRP A 213 2.64 17.61 -19.80
CA TRP A 213 3.82 16.89 -19.37
C TRP A 213 4.08 15.64 -20.23
N ALA A 214 5.36 15.33 -20.36
CA ALA A 214 5.87 14.13 -21.03
C ALA A 214 6.45 13.17 -19.99
N ALA A 215 6.27 11.87 -20.17
CA ALA A 215 6.98 10.89 -19.37
C ALA A 215 8.48 10.93 -19.70
N LEU A 216 9.32 11.06 -18.69
CA LEU A 216 10.77 10.98 -18.84
C LEU A 216 11.23 9.54 -18.53
N ASN A 217 11.48 8.77 -19.57
CA ASN A 217 11.98 7.41 -19.42
C ASN A 217 13.48 7.38 -19.06
N PRO A 218 13.92 6.40 -18.26
CA PRO A 218 15.35 6.11 -18.14
C PRO A 218 15.88 5.55 -19.47
N SER A 219 17.16 5.84 -19.77
CA SER A 219 17.84 5.26 -20.93
C SER A 219 18.08 3.74 -20.75
N ALA A 220 18.46 3.04 -21.83
CA ALA A 220 18.78 1.62 -21.76
C ALA A 220 19.90 1.31 -20.74
N ASP A 221 20.93 2.15 -20.70
CA ASP A 221 22.04 2.03 -19.75
C ASP A 221 21.59 2.28 -18.30
N GLU A 222 20.69 3.26 -18.10
CA GLU A 222 20.09 3.52 -16.78
C GLU A 222 19.23 2.35 -16.32
N VAL A 223 18.42 1.77 -17.21
CA VAL A 223 17.65 0.56 -16.93
C VAL A 223 18.56 -0.60 -16.53
N ALA A 224 19.67 -0.80 -17.24
CA ALA A 224 20.65 -1.84 -16.88
C ALA A 224 21.29 -1.59 -15.52
N ALA A 225 21.65 -0.34 -15.21
CA ALA A 225 22.20 0.06 -13.91
C ALA A 225 21.19 -0.12 -12.78
N LEU A 226 19.93 0.24 -12.99
CA LEU A 226 18.83 0.06 -12.02
C LEU A 226 18.60 -1.42 -11.73
N LYS A 227 18.52 -2.28 -12.77
CA LYS A 227 18.41 -3.73 -12.59
C LYS A 227 19.58 -4.31 -11.79
N LYS A 228 20.82 -3.87 -12.09
CA LYS A 228 22.02 -4.26 -11.34
C LYS A 228 21.96 -3.81 -9.87
N ALA A 229 21.34 -2.67 -9.59
CA ALA A 229 21.10 -2.17 -8.23
C ALA A 229 19.91 -2.83 -7.52
N GLY A 230 19.28 -3.85 -8.12
CA GLY A 230 18.19 -4.64 -7.54
C GLY A 230 16.78 -4.06 -7.77
N PHE A 231 16.61 -3.07 -8.66
CA PHE A 231 15.29 -2.58 -9.00
C PHE A 231 14.61 -3.48 -10.04
N ALA A 232 13.33 -3.79 -9.80
CA ALA A 232 12.45 -4.27 -10.85
C ALA A 232 12.11 -3.12 -11.80
N VAL A 233 11.86 -3.44 -13.06
CA VAL A 233 11.50 -2.47 -14.09
C VAL A 233 10.31 -3.02 -14.87
N THR A 234 9.31 -2.21 -15.10
CA THR A 234 8.13 -2.54 -15.92
C THR A 234 7.89 -1.50 -17.01
N GLU A 235 7.21 -1.90 -18.07
CA GLU A 235 6.69 -1.00 -19.11
C GLU A 235 5.17 -0.92 -18.96
N VAL A 236 4.66 0.30 -18.84
CA VAL A 236 3.23 0.59 -18.73
C VAL A 236 2.77 1.32 -20.00
N LYS A 237 1.58 0.98 -20.48
CA LYS A 237 0.99 1.68 -21.62
C LYS A 237 0.62 3.12 -21.24
N PRO A 238 0.85 4.08 -22.16
CA PRO A 238 0.54 5.50 -21.90
C PRO A 238 -0.92 5.80 -21.58
N ASP A 239 -1.84 5.01 -22.12
CA ASP A 239 -3.30 5.18 -21.95
C ASP A 239 -3.76 5.10 -20.48
N VAL A 240 -2.97 4.48 -19.61
CA VAL A 240 -3.23 4.44 -18.16
C VAL A 240 -3.30 5.83 -17.54
N PHE A 241 -2.59 6.81 -18.12
CA PHE A 241 -2.59 8.20 -17.67
C PHE A 241 -3.77 9.02 -18.22
N LYS A 242 -4.58 8.43 -19.11
CA LYS A 242 -5.77 9.03 -19.73
C LYS A 242 -5.48 10.36 -20.45
N ARG A 243 -4.27 10.48 -20.99
CA ARG A 243 -3.78 11.61 -21.77
C ARG A 243 -2.59 11.19 -22.62
N ASP A 244 -2.22 12.02 -23.61
CA ASP A 244 -0.93 11.90 -24.27
C ASP A 244 0.21 12.24 -23.29
N VAL A 245 1.17 11.35 -23.14
CA VAL A 245 2.38 11.52 -22.33
C VAL A 245 3.63 11.53 -23.19
N HIS A 246 3.46 11.80 -24.49
CA HIS A 246 4.48 12.04 -25.51
C HIS A 246 5.51 10.90 -25.65
N THR A 247 5.10 9.66 -25.44
CA THR A 247 5.90 8.45 -25.63
C THR A 247 5.01 7.24 -25.86
N ASP A 248 5.49 6.25 -26.60
CA ASP A 248 4.76 5.01 -26.88
C ASP A 248 4.75 4.03 -25.70
N LYS A 249 5.62 4.23 -24.71
CA LYS A 249 5.73 3.42 -23.51
C LYS A 249 6.27 4.25 -22.35
N VAL A 250 5.84 3.90 -21.14
CA VAL A 250 6.35 4.52 -19.91
C VAL A 250 7.09 3.47 -19.11
N ILE A 251 8.38 3.70 -18.83
CA ILE A 251 9.23 2.81 -18.03
C ILE A 251 9.17 3.25 -16.60
N LEU A 252 8.73 2.34 -15.71
CA LEU A 252 8.49 2.60 -14.30
C LEU A 252 9.16 1.53 -13.44
N LEU A 253 9.35 1.86 -12.14
CA LEU A 253 9.95 0.98 -11.15
C LEU A 253 8.88 0.50 -10.16
N PRO A 254 8.45 -0.77 -10.23
CA PRO A 254 7.45 -1.33 -9.34
C PRO A 254 8.02 -1.66 -7.96
N PHE A 255 7.19 -1.50 -6.93
CA PHE A 255 7.39 -2.02 -5.59
C PHE A 255 6.04 -2.37 -4.95
N TYR A 256 6.04 -3.26 -3.95
CA TYR A 256 4.81 -3.87 -3.43
C TYR A 256 4.20 -3.08 -2.29
N TYR A 257 2.86 -3.00 -2.30
CA TYR A 257 2.05 -2.49 -1.20
C TYR A 257 1.05 -3.52 -0.71
N GLY A 258 0.79 -3.48 0.60
CA GLY A 258 -0.20 -4.32 1.24
C GLY A 258 -1.04 -3.59 2.29
N PHE A 259 -2.19 -4.16 2.57
CA PHE A 259 -3.01 -3.84 3.73
C PHE A 259 -2.84 -4.95 4.75
N HIS A 260 -2.28 -4.62 5.90
CA HIS A 260 -1.84 -5.62 6.87
C HIS A 260 -2.52 -5.44 8.21
N VAL A 261 -2.78 -6.56 8.87
CA VAL A 261 -3.17 -6.65 10.28
C VAL A 261 -2.15 -7.54 11.01
N GLY A 262 -2.04 -7.35 12.30
CA GLY A 262 -1.12 -8.13 13.14
C GLY A 262 -1.73 -9.38 13.73
N LEU A 263 -0.99 -10.01 14.66
CA LEU A 263 -1.39 -11.25 15.34
C LEU A 263 -2.57 -11.08 16.30
N GLU A 264 -3.03 -9.84 16.51
CA GLU A 264 -4.26 -9.51 17.24
C GLU A 264 -5.51 -9.93 16.47
N VAL A 265 -5.40 -10.11 15.13
CA VAL A 265 -6.42 -10.74 14.31
C VAL A 265 -6.07 -12.23 14.18
N PRO A 266 -6.96 -13.16 14.55
CA PRO A 266 -6.69 -14.60 14.50
C PRO A 266 -6.36 -15.12 13.11
N GLU A 267 -5.61 -16.24 13.06
CA GLU A 267 -5.23 -16.93 11.82
C GLU A 267 -6.42 -17.19 10.90
N ASP A 268 -7.49 -17.80 11.45
CA ASP A 268 -8.68 -18.17 10.67
C ASP A 268 -9.42 -16.93 10.13
N ASP A 269 -9.32 -15.80 10.82
CA ASP A 269 -9.95 -14.56 10.38
C ASP A 269 -9.18 -13.91 9.23
N VAL A 270 -7.86 -13.88 9.29
CA VAL A 270 -7.05 -13.39 8.16
C VAL A 270 -7.20 -14.33 6.95
N TYR A 271 -7.19 -15.64 7.16
CA TYR A 271 -7.48 -16.61 6.10
C TYR A 271 -8.86 -16.34 5.46
N ARG A 272 -9.91 -16.12 6.29
CA ARG A 272 -11.25 -15.78 5.82
C ARG A 272 -11.29 -14.45 5.06
N MET A 273 -10.59 -13.40 5.55
CA MET A 273 -10.46 -12.13 4.84
C MET A 273 -9.91 -12.35 3.43
N LEU A 274 -8.81 -13.10 3.28
CA LEU A 274 -8.18 -13.39 1.99
C LEU A 274 -9.13 -14.15 1.06
N THR A 275 -9.83 -15.17 1.57
CA THR A 275 -10.81 -15.94 0.79
C THR A 275 -11.99 -15.07 0.32
N LEU A 276 -12.48 -14.16 1.17
CA LEU A 276 -13.54 -13.21 0.81
C LEU A 276 -13.06 -12.21 -0.24
N ILE A 277 -11.85 -11.69 -0.12
CA ILE A 277 -11.26 -10.79 -1.11
C ILE A 277 -11.16 -11.49 -2.46
N GLU A 278 -10.61 -12.70 -2.50
CA GLU A 278 -10.48 -13.48 -3.75
C GLU A 278 -11.84 -13.74 -4.40
N LYS A 279 -12.83 -14.15 -3.61
CA LYS A 279 -14.20 -14.40 -4.09
C LYS A 279 -14.87 -13.15 -4.69
N ASN A 280 -14.57 -11.97 -4.16
CA ASN A 280 -15.19 -10.70 -4.54
C ASN A 280 -14.26 -9.81 -5.39
N VAL A 281 -13.14 -10.34 -5.88
CA VAL A 281 -12.10 -9.54 -6.53
C VAL A 281 -12.60 -8.81 -7.78
N ALA A 282 -13.55 -9.37 -8.52
CA ALA A 282 -14.15 -8.72 -9.69
C ALA A 282 -14.92 -7.45 -9.30
N ALA A 283 -15.73 -7.51 -8.22
CA ALA A 283 -16.45 -6.35 -7.71
C ALA A 283 -15.49 -5.29 -7.13
N LEU A 284 -14.44 -5.71 -6.42
CA LEU A 284 -13.40 -4.81 -5.94
C LEU A 284 -12.71 -4.08 -7.10
N THR A 285 -12.38 -4.79 -8.18
CA THR A 285 -11.72 -4.21 -9.37
C THR A 285 -12.65 -3.26 -10.12
N GLN A 286 -13.94 -3.54 -10.16
CA GLN A 286 -14.93 -2.62 -10.73
C GLN A 286 -15.01 -1.30 -9.93
N ALA A 287 -14.92 -1.38 -8.61
CA ALA A 287 -14.94 -0.21 -7.73
C ALA A 287 -13.59 0.55 -7.74
N ASP A 288 -12.47 -0.16 -7.83
CA ASP A 288 -11.12 0.41 -7.94
C ASP A 288 -10.20 -0.50 -8.77
N ALA A 289 -9.73 0.02 -9.92
CA ALA A 289 -8.79 -0.68 -10.80
C ALA A 289 -7.45 -1.02 -10.13
N GLY A 290 -7.13 -0.45 -8.97
CA GLY A 290 -5.99 -0.85 -8.14
C GLY A 290 -6.00 -2.32 -7.73
N PHE A 291 -7.16 -3.00 -7.76
CA PHE A 291 -7.25 -4.45 -7.50
C PHE A 291 -6.99 -5.34 -8.72
N ALA A 292 -6.67 -4.77 -9.90
CA ALA A 292 -6.54 -5.52 -11.16
C ALA A 292 -5.47 -6.62 -11.12
N GLN A 293 -4.35 -6.42 -10.41
CA GLN A 293 -3.29 -7.43 -10.33
C GLN A 293 -3.72 -8.67 -9.54
N ILE A 294 -4.40 -8.49 -8.41
CA ILE A 294 -4.94 -9.63 -7.64
C ILE A 294 -6.14 -10.27 -8.33
N ALA A 295 -6.89 -9.54 -9.15
CA ALA A 295 -7.95 -10.11 -9.98
C ALA A 295 -7.40 -11.08 -11.05
N LYS A 296 -6.20 -10.81 -11.54
CA LYS A 296 -5.54 -11.67 -12.52
C LYS A 296 -4.99 -12.96 -11.89
N ASP A 297 -4.35 -12.87 -10.74
CA ASP A 297 -3.74 -13.99 -10.03
C ASP A 297 -3.49 -13.59 -8.56
N MET A 298 -4.49 -13.74 -7.70
CA MET A 298 -4.33 -13.38 -6.29
C MET A 298 -3.30 -14.26 -5.57
N PRO A 299 -3.33 -15.62 -5.66
CA PRO A 299 -2.35 -16.44 -4.99
C PRO A 299 -0.91 -16.15 -5.42
N GLY A 300 -0.64 -16.06 -6.72
CA GLY A 300 0.68 -15.74 -7.24
C GLY A 300 1.13 -14.34 -6.86
N PHE A 301 0.21 -13.37 -6.75
CA PHE A 301 0.53 -12.03 -6.27
C PHE A 301 0.93 -12.04 -4.79
N GLN A 302 0.21 -12.80 -3.92
CA GLN A 302 0.62 -12.97 -2.52
C GLN A 302 2.02 -13.57 -2.42
N ARG A 303 2.34 -14.58 -3.24
CA ARG A 303 3.68 -15.18 -3.29
C ARG A 303 4.77 -14.16 -3.60
N LYS A 304 4.55 -13.31 -4.60
CA LYS A 304 5.52 -12.26 -5.01
C LYS A 304 5.69 -11.21 -3.91
N GLY A 305 4.59 -10.73 -3.33
CA GLY A 305 4.61 -9.78 -2.23
C GLY A 305 5.32 -10.33 -0.99
N VAL A 306 5.03 -11.58 -0.60
CA VAL A 306 5.76 -12.25 0.49
C VAL A 306 7.25 -12.34 0.18
N ALA A 307 7.62 -12.76 -1.02
CA ALA A 307 9.03 -12.88 -1.42
C ALA A 307 9.79 -11.55 -1.34
N SER A 308 9.13 -10.40 -1.60
CA SER A 308 9.76 -9.08 -1.50
C SER A 308 10.14 -8.67 -0.07
N SER A 309 9.52 -9.28 0.94
CA SER A 309 9.60 -8.78 2.32
C SER A 309 9.87 -9.85 3.38
N VAL A 310 9.93 -11.11 3.03
CA VAL A 310 10.06 -12.21 3.99
C VAL A 310 11.34 -12.16 4.84
N ASP A 311 12.40 -11.58 4.32
CA ASP A 311 13.66 -11.39 5.06
C ASP A 311 13.56 -10.27 6.10
N PHE A 312 12.59 -9.38 5.98
CA PHE A 312 12.48 -8.16 6.77
C PHE A 312 11.38 -8.24 7.84
N VAL A 313 10.21 -8.78 7.50
CA VAL A 313 9.08 -8.91 8.42
C VAL A 313 8.48 -10.30 8.32
N PRO A 314 8.00 -10.87 9.45
CA PRO A 314 7.41 -12.20 9.46
C PRO A 314 6.06 -12.24 8.73
N ILE A 315 5.62 -13.45 8.42
CA ILE A 315 4.38 -13.74 7.69
C ILE A 315 3.27 -14.05 8.70
N HIS A 316 2.10 -13.45 8.53
CA HIS A 316 0.92 -13.77 9.33
C HIS A 316 0.47 -15.22 9.09
N PRO A 317 0.14 -16.02 10.14
CA PRO A 317 -0.27 -17.44 9.98
C PRO A 317 -1.43 -17.62 9.00
N GLY A 318 -2.42 -16.72 8.99
CA GLY A 318 -3.56 -16.77 8.09
C GLY A 318 -3.19 -16.57 6.61
N LEU A 319 -2.20 -15.72 6.30
CA LEU A 319 -1.65 -15.62 4.96
C LEU A 319 -0.90 -16.89 4.56
N ALA A 320 -0.09 -17.44 5.47
CA ALA A 320 0.61 -18.71 5.24
C ALA A 320 -0.37 -19.86 4.96
N LYS A 321 -1.46 -19.96 5.75
CA LYS A 321 -2.54 -20.94 5.55
C LYS A 321 -3.18 -20.82 4.17
N TYR A 322 -3.58 -19.59 3.78
CA TYR A 322 -4.13 -19.31 2.46
C TYR A 322 -3.18 -19.73 1.33
N MET A 323 -1.91 -19.35 1.40
CA MET A 323 -0.93 -19.65 0.36
C MET A 323 -0.63 -21.14 0.26
N ARG A 324 -0.62 -21.90 1.37
CA ARG A 324 -0.47 -23.36 1.38
C ARG A 324 -1.64 -24.03 0.68
N GLU A 325 -2.87 -23.62 1.01
CA GLU A 325 -4.09 -24.17 0.37
C GLU A 325 -4.09 -23.90 -1.14
N LYS A 326 -3.63 -22.72 -1.58
CA LYS A 326 -3.52 -22.37 -3.00
C LYS A 326 -2.30 -22.97 -3.72
N GLY A 327 -1.47 -23.73 -3.03
CA GLY A 327 -0.28 -24.39 -3.63
C GLY A 327 0.84 -23.45 -4.04
N VAL A 328 0.87 -22.21 -3.50
CA VAL A 328 1.89 -21.19 -3.83
C VAL A 328 2.88 -20.94 -2.70
N TRP A 329 2.80 -21.69 -1.62
CA TRP A 329 3.72 -21.62 -0.48
C TRP A 329 5.12 -22.12 -0.85
N ASP A 330 6.14 -21.48 -0.26
CA ASP A 330 7.52 -21.95 -0.33
C ASP A 330 7.93 -22.45 1.07
N ALA A 331 8.31 -23.73 1.19
CA ALA A 331 8.62 -24.37 2.48
C ALA A 331 9.76 -23.64 3.23
N LYS A 332 10.68 -22.97 2.53
CA LYS A 332 11.73 -22.16 3.18
C LYS A 332 11.21 -21.04 4.05
N TRP A 333 9.94 -20.63 3.89
CA TRP A 333 9.30 -19.59 4.66
C TRP A 333 8.68 -20.07 5.98
N ASP A 334 8.69 -21.38 6.27
CA ASP A 334 8.07 -21.94 7.49
C ASP A 334 8.63 -21.30 8.77
N ALA A 335 9.94 -21.04 8.81
CA ALA A 335 10.59 -20.38 9.94
C ALA A 335 10.27 -18.87 10.04
N ARG A 336 9.63 -18.29 9.02
CA ARG A 336 9.27 -16.88 8.95
C ARG A 336 7.80 -16.62 9.29
N VAL A 337 7.01 -17.67 9.55
CA VAL A 337 5.64 -17.53 10.03
C VAL A 337 5.68 -17.01 11.47
N ALA A 338 4.99 -15.89 11.72
CA ALA A 338 4.92 -15.29 13.05
C ALA A 338 4.25 -16.23 14.04
N LYS A 339 4.76 -16.24 15.28
CA LYS A 339 4.18 -16.96 16.42
C LYS A 339 3.62 -15.93 17.39
N LYS A 340 2.45 -16.27 18.02
CA LYS A 340 1.91 -15.47 19.13
C LYS A 340 2.86 -15.49 20.33
#